data_939fc63283a457e2f27e64815187ba54
#
_entry.id   939fc63283a457e2f27e64815187ba54
#
_cell.length_a   1.000
_cell.length_b   1.000
_cell.length_c   1.000
_cell.angle_alpha   90.00
_cell.angle_beta   90.00
_cell.angle_gamma   90.00
#
_symmetry.space_group_name_H-M   'P 1'
#
loop_
_entity.id
_entity.type
_entity.pdbx_description
1 polymer ?
#
loop_
_entity_poly.entity_id
_entity_poly.type
_entity_poly.pdbx_seq_one_letter_code
_entity_poly.pdbx_strand_id
1 'polypeptide(L)'
;MVSLEKNDHLMLARQLPLKSVALILAGGRGTRLKDLTNKRAKPAVHFGGKFRIIDFALSNCINSGIRRMGVITQYQSHTLVQHIQRGWSFFNEEMNEFVDLLPAQPRMKGENWYRGPADAVTQHLDILRRYTAEYVVIRAGAHTHKPHSSSIPIHHLDQAP
;
A
#
# COMPACT_ATOMS: atom_id res chain seq x y z
N MET A 1 -20.42 -8.06 -32.13
CA MET A 1 -19.45 -7.03 -31.69
C MET A 1 -19.54 -6.75 -30.19
N VAL A 2 -20.69 -6.36 -29.65
CA VAL A 2 -20.82 -6.02 -28.19
C VAL A 2 -20.42 -7.13 -27.21
N SER A 3 -20.52 -8.42 -27.56
CA SER A 3 -20.17 -9.53 -26.66
C SER A 3 -18.64 -9.80 -26.55
N LEU A 4 -17.89 -9.48 -27.60
CA LEU A 4 -16.41 -9.63 -27.61
C LEU A 4 -15.76 -8.56 -26.75
N GLU A 5 -16.16 -7.30 -26.88
CA GLU A 5 -15.67 -6.20 -26.04
C GLU A 5 -15.93 -6.43 -24.54
N LYS A 6 -17.10 -6.98 -24.20
CA LYS A 6 -17.44 -7.30 -22.80
C LYS A 6 -16.59 -8.42 -22.22
N ASN A 7 -16.22 -9.42 -23.02
CA ASN A 7 -15.31 -10.49 -22.64
C ASN A 7 -13.89 -9.98 -22.45
N ASP A 8 -13.42 -9.09 -23.32
CA ASP A 8 -12.09 -8.49 -23.22
C ASP A 8 -11.95 -7.63 -21.96
N HIS A 9 -12.97 -6.83 -21.62
CA HIS A 9 -13.04 -6.08 -20.37
C HIS A 9 -13.00 -6.99 -19.13
N LEU A 10 -13.71 -8.10 -19.14
CA LEU A 10 -13.70 -9.07 -18.03
C LEU A 10 -12.33 -9.75 -17.87
N MET A 11 -11.66 -10.06 -18.97
CA MET A 11 -10.32 -10.64 -18.95
C MET A 11 -9.29 -9.63 -18.45
N LEU A 12 -9.36 -8.38 -18.89
CA LEU A 12 -8.52 -7.30 -18.37
C LEU A 12 -8.74 -7.10 -16.87
N ALA A 13 -9.99 -7.02 -16.42
CA ALA A 13 -10.32 -6.85 -15.01
C ALA A 13 -9.76 -7.96 -14.12
N ARG A 14 -9.70 -9.21 -14.60
CA ARG A 14 -9.07 -10.33 -13.88
C ARG A 14 -7.55 -10.24 -13.81
N GLN A 15 -6.91 -9.64 -14.81
CA GLN A 15 -5.45 -9.48 -14.85
C GLN A 15 -4.95 -8.25 -14.07
N LEU A 16 -5.80 -7.24 -13.86
CA LEU A 16 -5.42 -6.00 -13.18
C LEU A 16 -4.72 -6.21 -11.84
N PRO A 17 -5.21 -7.05 -10.91
CA PRO A 17 -4.53 -7.26 -9.63
C PRO A 17 -3.12 -7.82 -9.81
N LEU A 18 -2.91 -8.72 -10.78
CA LEU A 18 -1.61 -9.34 -11.07
C LEU A 18 -0.62 -8.34 -11.66
N LYS A 19 -1.10 -7.35 -12.39
CA LYS A 19 -0.32 -6.27 -13.02
C LYS A 19 -0.14 -5.05 -12.11
N SER A 20 -0.76 -5.08 -10.92
CA SER A 20 -0.75 -3.96 -9.97
C SER A 20 0.24 -4.16 -8.84
N VAL A 21 0.77 -3.04 -8.36
CA VAL A 21 1.44 -2.95 -7.06
C VAL A 21 0.70 -1.96 -6.17
N ALA A 22 0.54 -2.27 -4.89
CA ALA A 22 -0.05 -1.34 -3.94
C ALA A 22 1.04 -0.60 -3.15
N LEU A 23 0.93 0.74 -3.09
CA LEU A 23 1.72 1.57 -2.18
C LEU A 23 0.87 1.99 -0.99
N ILE A 24 1.29 1.58 0.20
CA ILE A 24 0.59 1.87 1.44
C ILE A 24 1.35 2.96 2.19
N LEU A 25 0.73 4.13 2.32
CA LEU A 25 1.32 5.29 2.97
C LEU A 25 1.16 5.18 4.50
N ALA A 26 2.22 4.82 5.18
CA ALA A 26 2.25 4.54 6.62
C ALA A 26 3.06 5.56 7.44
N GLY A 27 3.28 6.77 6.91
CA GLY A 27 4.19 7.77 7.50
C GLY A 27 3.57 8.78 8.46
N GLY A 28 2.25 8.78 8.67
CA GLY A 28 1.58 9.80 9.47
C GLY A 28 1.88 9.75 10.97
N ARG A 29 2.22 10.89 11.59
CA ARG A 29 2.42 11.03 13.05
C ARG A 29 1.17 10.68 13.86
N GLY A 30 -0.04 10.90 13.29
CA GLY A 30 -1.30 10.56 13.95
C GLY A 30 -1.61 11.41 15.19
N THR A 31 -1.20 12.67 15.21
CA THR A 31 -1.35 13.60 16.34
C THR A 31 -2.75 13.65 16.95
N ARG A 32 -3.78 13.36 16.16
CA ARG A 32 -5.18 13.30 16.61
C ARG A 32 -5.46 12.15 17.59
N LEU A 33 -4.63 11.11 17.61
CA LEU A 33 -4.74 9.97 18.51
C LEU A 33 -3.96 10.14 19.82
N LYS A 34 -3.36 11.32 20.04
CA LYS A 34 -2.67 11.71 21.29
C LYS A 34 -1.76 10.59 21.83
N ASP A 35 -2.04 10.10 23.04
CA ASP A 35 -1.20 9.13 23.75
C ASP A 35 -0.97 7.81 23.00
N LEU A 36 -1.90 7.38 22.14
CA LEU A 36 -1.76 6.17 21.35
C LEU A 36 -0.64 6.25 20.31
N THR A 37 -0.26 7.48 19.91
CA THR A 37 0.77 7.73 18.88
C THR A 37 2.04 8.37 19.40
N ASN A 38 2.18 8.56 20.71
CA ASN A 38 3.39 9.13 21.30
C ASN A 38 4.65 8.31 21.04
N LYS A 39 4.54 6.98 20.99
CA LYS A 39 5.68 6.05 20.82
C LYS A 39 5.59 5.20 19.55
N ARG A 40 4.62 5.44 18.68
CA ARG A 40 4.39 4.63 17.46
C ARG A 40 3.66 5.39 16.39
N ALA A 41 3.91 5.06 15.13
CA ALA A 41 3.16 5.59 14.00
C ALA A 41 1.69 5.17 14.08
N LYS A 42 0.76 6.00 13.56
CA LYS A 42 -0.69 5.71 13.56
C LYS A 42 -1.03 4.32 12.99
N PRO A 43 -0.46 3.86 11.87
CA PRO A 43 -0.74 2.52 11.33
C PRO A 43 -0.31 1.37 12.24
N ALA A 44 0.62 1.63 13.18
CA ALA A 44 1.11 0.64 14.14
C ALA A 44 0.28 0.54 15.43
N VAL A 45 -0.77 1.35 15.58
CA VAL A 45 -1.67 1.30 16.74
C VAL A 45 -2.46 0.00 16.72
N HIS A 46 -2.56 -0.65 17.88
CA HIS A 46 -3.34 -1.88 18.03
C HIS A 46 -4.82 -1.64 17.86
N PHE A 47 -5.49 -2.58 17.23
CA PHE A 47 -6.91 -2.60 16.99
C PHE A 47 -7.46 -4.03 17.19
N GLY A 48 -8.42 -4.20 18.07
CA GLY A 48 -9.05 -5.50 18.28
C GLY A 48 -8.06 -6.60 18.76
N GLY A 49 -7.15 -6.28 19.69
CA GLY A 49 -6.21 -7.23 20.26
C GLY A 49 -4.88 -7.31 19.49
N LYS A 50 -4.63 -8.38 18.74
CA LYS A 50 -3.35 -8.63 18.05
C LYS A 50 -3.15 -7.83 16.74
N PHE A 51 -4.23 -7.33 16.14
CA PHE A 51 -4.18 -6.61 14.89
C PHE A 51 -3.70 -5.17 15.09
N ARG A 52 -3.21 -4.57 14.00
CA ARG A 52 -2.88 -3.16 13.93
C ARG A 52 -3.69 -2.49 12.82
N ILE A 53 -3.79 -1.17 12.86
CA ILE A 53 -4.58 -0.43 11.86
C ILE A 53 -4.10 -0.74 10.43
N ILE A 54 -2.81 -0.93 10.20
CA ILE A 54 -2.28 -1.24 8.87
C ILE A 54 -2.78 -2.57 8.31
N ASP A 55 -3.12 -3.54 9.17
CA ASP A 55 -3.56 -4.86 8.73
C ASP A 55 -4.84 -4.79 7.89
N PHE A 56 -5.69 -3.79 8.12
CA PHE A 56 -6.87 -3.56 7.28
C PHE A 56 -6.49 -3.16 5.85
N ALA A 57 -5.50 -2.28 5.69
CA ALA A 57 -5.05 -1.85 4.38
C ALA A 57 -4.39 -2.99 3.61
N LEU A 58 -3.51 -3.76 4.27
CA LEU A 58 -2.84 -4.92 3.70
C LEU A 58 -3.85 -6.04 3.35
N SER A 59 -4.76 -6.38 4.26
CA SER A 59 -5.81 -7.38 4.02
C SER A 59 -6.73 -6.99 2.85
N ASN A 60 -7.06 -5.71 2.72
CA ASN A 60 -7.85 -5.23 1.59
C ASN A 60 -7.13 -5.40 0.25
N CYS A 61 -5.80 -5.23 0.21
CA CYS A 61 -5.02 -5.51 -0.99
C CYS A 61 -5.08 -7.00 -1.36
N ILE A 62 -4.85 -7.89 -0.40
CA ILE A 62 -4.94 -9.35 -0.62
C ILE A 62 -6.33 -9.75 -1.10
N ASN A 63 -7.38 -9.27 -0.42
CA ASN A 63 -8.77 -9.57 -0.78
C ASN A 63 -9.15 -9.06 -2.17
N SER A 64 -8.40 -8.10 -2.70
CA SER A 64 -8.53 -7.58 -4.06
C SER A 64 -7.61 -8.28 -5.06
N GLY A 65 -6.88 -9.32 -4.64
CA GLY A 65 -5.93 -10.06 -5.48
C GLY A 65 -4.58 -9.38 -5.68
N ILE A 66 -4.32 -8.22 -5.04
CA ILE A 66 -3.03 -7.52 -5.12
C ILE A 66 -2.10 -8.10 -4.06
N ARG A 67 -1.03 -8.76 -4.49
CA ARG A 67 -0.06 -9.45 -3.63
C ARG A 67 1.33 -8.84 -3.65
N ARG A 68 1.52 -7.76 -4.36
CA ARG A 68 2.74 -6.97 -4.41
C ARG A 68 2.50 -5.65 -3.72
N MET A 69 3.13 -5.43 -2.57
CA MET A 69 2.84 -4.28 -1.72
C MET A 69 4.12 -3.61 -1.24
N GLY A 70 4.20 -2.29 -1.37
CA GLY A 70 5.23 -1.46 -0.75
C GLY A 70 4.63 -0.63 0.39
N VAL A 71 5.20 -0.69 1.57
CA VAL A 71 4.77 0.10 2.73
C VAL A 71 5.75 1.22 2.98
N ILE A 72 5.33 2.44 2.66
CA ILE A 72 6.13 3.65 2.86
C ILE A 72 6.03 4.07 4.32
N THR A 73 7.16 3.97 5.04
CA THR A 73 7.25 4.33 6.45
C THR A 73 8.03 5.62 6.64
N GLN A 74 7.72 6.39 7.69
CA GLN A 74 8.40 7.64 7.99
C GLN A 74 8.82 7.72 9.45
N TYR A 75 7.89 7.98 10.35
CA TYR A 75 8.15 8.30 11.73
C TYR A 75 7.89 7.11 12.65
N GLN A 76 8.77 6.90 13.67
CA GLN A 76 8.60 5.85 14.70
C GLN A 76 8.16 4.49 14.14
N SER A 77 8.79 4.05 13.06
CA SER A 77 8.36 2.89 12.29
C SER A 77 8.81 1.54 12.88
N HIS A 78 9.69 1.50 13.88
CA HIS A 78 10.26 0.25 14.39
C HIS A 78 9.21 -0.81 14.75
N THR A 79 8.18 -0.43 15.53
CA THR A 79 7.11 -1.37 15.90
C THR A 79 6.23 -1.78 14.72
N LEU A 80 6.11 -0.92 13.71
CA LEU A 80 5.42 -1.22 12.46
C LEU A 80 6.21 -2.20 11.60
N VAL A 81 7.50 -1.93 11.43
CA VAL A 81 8.45 -2.79 10.71
C VAL A 81 8.43 -4.21 11.29
N GLN A 82 8.60 -4.32 12.61
CA GLN A 82 8.59 -5.59 13.31
C GLN A 82 7.26 -6.35 13.14
N HIS A 83 6.12 -5.64 13.17
CA HIS A 83 4.81 -6.24 12.96
C HIS A 83 4.65 -6.80 11.54
N ILE A 84 5.07 -6.03 10.54
CA ILE A 84 5.00 -6.46 9.14
C ILE A 84 5.92 -7.66 8.90
N GLN A 85 7.17 -7.59 9.34
CA GLN A 85 8.14 -8.69 9.18
C GLN A 85 7.68 -10.00 9.83
N ARG A 86 6.99 -9.94 10.97
CA ARG A 86 6.52 -11.13 11.67
C ARG A 86 5.15 -11.64 11.24
N GLY A 87 4.26 -10.72 10.88
CA GLY A 87 2.86 -11.04 10.59
C GLY A 87 2.55 -11.21 9.12
N TRP A 88 3.41 -10.68 8.22
CA TRP A 88 3.15 -10.59 6.79
C TRP A 88 4.25 -11.25 5.94
N SER A 89 4.97 -12.22 6.52
CA SER A 89 6.06 -12.96 5.87
C SER A 89 5.62 -14.22 5.10
N PHE A 90 4.33 -14.40 4.87
CA PHE A 90 3.77 -15.59 4.22
C PHE A 90 3.66 -15.48 2.69
N PHE A 91 4.17 -14.41 2.11
CA PHE A 91 4.19 -14.21 0.67
C PHE A 91 5.26 -15.08 0.00
N ASN A 92 4.95 -15.56 -1.21
CA ASN A 92 5.86 -16.38 -1.98
C ASN A 92 6.65 -15.51 -2.96
N GLU A 93 7.93 -15.26 -2.65
CA GLU A 93 8.83 -14.45 -3.49
C GLU A 93 9.06 -15.07 -4.87
N GLU A 94 9.04 -16.42 -4.99
CA GLU A 94 9.15 -17.10 -6.28
C GLU A 94 7.97 -16.79 -7.22
N MET A 95 6.81 -16.48 -6.65
CA MET A 95 5.62 -16.01 -7.38
C MET A 95 5.57 -14.47 -7.52
N ASN A 96 6.65 -13.78 -7.20
CA ASN A 96 6.73 -12.31 -7.20
C ASN A 96 5.67 -11.67 -6.26
N GLU A 97 5.38 -12.32 -5.14
CA GLU A 97 4.52 -11.82 -4.09
C GLU A 97 5.39 -11.29 -2.94
N PHE A 98 5.13 -10.07 -2.46
CA PHE A 98 5.94 -9.46 -1.41
C PHE A 98 5.22 -8.36 -0.63
N VAL A 99 5.75 -8.06 0.56
CA VAL A 99 5.46 -6.84 1.32
C VAL A 99 6.78 -6.16 1.66
N ASP A 100 7.18 -5.20 0.84
CA ASP A 100 8.41 -4.45 1.03
C ASP A 100 8.21 -3.24 1.94
N LEU A 101 9.20 -3.03 2.79
CA LEU A 101 9.26 -1.84 3.64
C LEU A 101 10.11 -0.77 2.95
N LEU A 102 9.49 0.36 2.68
CA LEU A 102 10.09 1.50 2.00
C LEU A 102 10.29 2.65 2.99
N PRO A 103 11.41 2.67 3.75
CA PRO A 103 11.67 3.74 4.70
C PRO A 103 11.97 5.06 3.98
N ALA A 104 11.48 6.17 4.55
CA ALA A 104 11.85 7.49 4.08
C ALA A 104 13.37 7.67 4.17
N GLN A 105 13.99 8.10 3.08
CA GLN A 105 15.39 8.48 3.08
C GLN A 105 15.50 9.96 3.43
N PRO A 106 16.21 10.34 4.51
CA PRO A 106 16.46 11.74 4.81
C PRO A 106 17.30 12.34 3.66
N ARG A 107 16.75 13.28 2.90
CA ARG A 107 17.56 14.08 1.97
C ARG A 107 18.46 15.01 2.78
N MET A 108 19.75 14.99 2.50
CA MET A 108 20.74 15.87 3.12
C MET A 108 20.25 17.33 3.09
N LYS A 109 20.12 17.95 4.27
CA LYS A 109 19.68 19.31 4.60
C LYS A 109 18.17 19.48 4.82
N GLY A 110 17.75 19.22 6.05
CA GLY A 110 16.50 19.65 6.63
C GLY A 110 15.62 18.53 7.17
N GLU A 111 14.91 18.82 8.25
CA GLU A 111 14.05 17.88 9.01
C GLU A 111 12.78 17.41 8.27
N ASN A 112 12.66 17.65 6.97
CA ASN A 112 11.46 17.35 6.19
C ASN A 112 11.59 16.01 5.48
N TRP A 113 11.03 14.97 6.07
CA TRP A 113 10.99 13.62 5.53
C TRP A 113 10.16 13.54 4.24
N TYR A 114 8.88 13.94 4.28
CA TYR A 114 8.01 14.10 3.11
C TYR A 114 7.17 15.37 3.26
N ARG A 115 7.00 16.10 2.18
CA ARG A 115 6.12 17.28 2.13
C ARG A 115 4.64 16.90 2.06
N GLY A 116 4.34 15.64 1.69
CA GLY A 116 2.99 15.11 1.60
C GLY A 116 2.95 13.74 0.93
N PRO A 117 1.74 13.17 0.73
CA PRO A 117 1.58 11.86 0.11
C PRO A 117 2.19 11.74 -1.28
N ALA A 118 2.04 12.77 -2.12
CA ALA A 118 2.59 12.78 -3.46
C ALA A 118 4.13 12.77 -3.45
N ASP A 119 4.75 13.55 -2.58
CA ASP A 119 6.21 13.57 -2.42
C ASP A 119 6.74 12.21 -1.94
N ALA A 120 6.03 11.55 -1.03
CA ALA A 120 6.36 10.20 -0.59
C ALA A 120 6.38 9.20 -1.75
N VAL A 121 5.40 9.26 -2.64
CA VAL A 121 5.36 8.41 -3.85
C VAL A 121 6.50 8.76 -4.81
N THR A 122 6.71 10.06 -5.07
CA THR A 122 7.74 10.55 -6.00
C THR A 122 9.14 10.10 -5.59
N GLN A 123 9.44 10.11 -4.29
CA GLN A 123 10.74 9.67 -3.77
C GLN A 123 11.00 8.17 -3.96
N HIS A 124 9.97 7.37 -4.21
CA HIS A 124 10.07 5.92 -4.40
C HIS A 124 9.82 5.47 -5.85
N LEU A 125 9.76 6.40 -6.81
CA LEU A 125 9.52 6.08 -8.23
C LEU A 125 10.53 5.09 -8.79
N ASP A 126 11.80 5.18 -8.39
CA ASP A 126 12.85 4.28 -8.87
C ASP A 126 12.64 2.83 -8.38
N ILE A 127 12.13 2.67 -7.16
CA ILE A 127 11.77 1.36 -6.61
C ILE A 127 10.54 0.82 -7.34
N LEU A 128 9.52 1.67 -7.56
CA LEU A 128 8.32 1.28 -8.32
C LEU A 128 8.64 0.80 -9.73
N ARG A 129 9.57 1.46 -10.41
CA ARG A 129 10.04 1.01 -11.75
C ARG A 129 10.67 -0.38 -11.71
N ARG A 130 11.36 -0.74 -10.63
CA ARG A 130 11.93 -2.08 -10.45
C ARG A 130 10.87 -3.16 -10.24
N TYR A 131 9.71 -2.81 -9.69
CA TYR A 131 8.59 -3.76 -9.52
C TYR A 131 7.91 -4.13 -10.84
N THR A 132 8.24 -3.45 -11.95
CA THR A 132 7.70 -3.72 -13.30
C THR A 132 6.16 -3.81 -13.33
N ALA A 133 5.49 -2.99 -12.53
CA ALA A 133 4.04 -2.95 -12.44
C ALA A 133 3.45 -2.02 -13.51
N GLU A 134 2.38 -2.43 -14.16
CA GLU A 134 1.64 -1.58 -15.09
C GLU A 134 0.76 -0.57 -14.36
N TYR A 135 0.27 -0.93 -13.17
CA TYR A 135 -0.62 -0.10 -12.36
C TYR A 135 -0.10 0.05 -10.94
N VAL A 136 -0.26 1.24 -10.38
CA VAL A 136 0.09 1.55 -8.99
C VAL A 136 -1.16 1.99 -8.24
N VAL A 137 -1.53 1.25 -7.20
CA VAL A 137 -2.65 1.57 -6.32
C VAL A 137 -2.12 2.22 -5.05
N ILE A 138 -2.42 3.50 -4.83
CA ILE A 138 -1.97 4.24 -3.65
C ILE A 138 -3.06 4.20 -2.58
N ARG A 139 -2.69 3.78 -1.36
CA ARG A 139 -3.61 3.66 -0.23
C ARG A 139 -3.03 4.28 1.03
N ALA A 140 -3.92 4.87 1.84
CA ALA A 140 -3.54 5.28 3.19
C ALA A 140 -3.51 4.06 4.13
N GLY A 141 -2.41 3.87 4.86
CA GLY A 141 -2.22 2.77 5.81
C GLY A 141 -3.09 2.84 7.08
N ALA A 142 -3.94 3.86 7.19
CA ALA A 142 -4.87 4.05 8.31
C ALA A 142 -6.34 3.91 7.91
N HIS A 143 -6.64 3.36 6.73
CA HIS A 143 -8.01 3.08 6.29
C HIS A 143 -8.49 1.75 6.88
N THR A 144 -9.52 1.81 7.71
CA THR A 144 -10.10 0.66 8.40
C THR A 144 -11.38 0.11 7.75
N HIS A 145 -12.00 0.86 6.81
CA HIS A 145 -13.16 0.38 6.09
C HIS A 145 -12.75 -0.57 4.94
N LYS A 146 -13.69 -1.37 4.47
CA LYS A 146 -13.51 -2.41 3.45
C LYS A 146 -13.84 -1.87 2.04
N PRO A 147 -12.94 -1.14 1.35
CA PRO A 147 -13.15 -0.81 -0.04
C PRO A 147 -12.74 -1.99 -0.92
N HIS A 148 -13.48 -2.27 -1.95
CA HIS A 148 -13.05 -3.20 -3.00
C HIS A 148 -11.96 -2.51 -3.83
N SER A 149 -10.70 -2.85 -3.57
CA SER A 149 -9.55 -2.25 -4.29
C SER A 149 -9.51 -2.67 -5.76
N SER A 150 -10.19 -3.74 -6.13
CA SER A 150 -10.34 -4.17 -7.52
C SER A 150 -11.21 -3.22 -8.36
N SER A 151 -12.13 -2.48 -7.74
CA SER A 151 -12.97 -1.52 -8.47
C SER A 151 -12.22 -0.26 -8.91
N ILE A 152 -11.13 0.12 -8.22
CA ILE A 152 -10.36 1.32 -8.53
C ILE A 152 -9.62 1.21 -9.87
N PRO A 153 -8.84 0.15 -10.14
CA PRO A 153 -8.20 -0.02 -11.44
C PRO A 153 -9.20 -0.21 -12.58
N ILE A 154 -10.33 -0.90 -12.35
CA ILE A 154 -11.38 -1.09 -13.34
C ILE A 154 -11.97 0.27 -13.73
N HIS A 155 -12.34 1.09 -12.76
CA HIS A 155 -12.85 2.44 -13.02
C HIS A 155 -11.84 3.31 -13.78
N HIS A 156 -10.54 3.18 -13.50
CA HIS A 156 -9.48 3.87 -14.24
C HIS A 156 -9.44 3.44 -15.71
N LEU A 157 -9.59 2.15 -16.01
CA LEU A 157 -9.66 1.65 -17.40
C LEU A 157 -10.88 2.16 -18.15
N ASP A 158 -12.04 2.25 -17.48
CA ASP A 158 -13.27 2.77 -18.07
C ASP A 158 -13.20 4.28 -18.37
N GLN A 159 -12.29 5.01 -17.71
CA GLN A 159 -12.10 6.44 -17.85
C GLN A 159 -10.85 6.82 -18.68
N ALA A 160 -10.01 5.85 -19.03
CA ALA A 160 -8.83 6.10 -19.86
C ALA A 160 -9.25 6.44 -21.31
N PRO A 161 -8.71 7.53 -21.91
CA PRO A 161 -9.04 7.94 -23.27
C PRO A 161 -8.54 6.95 -24.32
#